data_1db3ab38b70cfec691106d66b9094e00
#
_entry.id   1db3ab38b70cfec691106d66b9094e00
#
_cell.length_a   1.000
_cell.length_b   1.000
_cell.length_c   1.000
_cell.angle_alpha   90.00
_cell.angle_beta   90.00
_cell.angle_gamma   90.00
#
_symmetry.space_group_name_H-M   'P 1'
#
loop_
_entity.id
_entity.type
_entity.pdbx_description
1 polymer ?
#
loop_
_entity_poly.entity_id
_entity_poly.type
_entity_poly.pdbx_seq_one_letter_code
_entity_poly.pdbx_strand_id
1 'polypeptide(L)'
;MSEQENNLKNTGEQVDLNKYVDGEGGIFSVRQLENIRGWNNIQYGAGLSEKNVGSKKLSMNLATIPPGGVALAHIHVDFEVMIYLLQGSVRHEYGPGCKKSVIHEAGDMIFIEPGIPHEVFNM
;
A
#
# COMPACT_ATOMS: atom_id res chain seq x y z
N MET A 1 -11.52 2.84 9.46
CA MET A 1 -10.13 2.35 9.35
C MET A 1 -9.99 1.50 8.11
N SER A 2 -8.92 1.67 7.38
CA SER A 2 -8.67 0.90 6.18
C SER A 2 -8.27 -0.55 6.50
N GLU A 3 -8.53 -1.45 5.59
CA GLU A 3 -8.09 -2.84 5.68
C GLU A 3 -6.57 -2.93 5.82
N GLN A 4 -5.85 -2.07 5.11
CA GLN A 4 -4.41 -1.97 5.17
C GLN A 4 -3.89 -1.64 6.58
N GLU A 5 -4.54 -0.73 7.27
CA GLU A 5 -4.18 -0.39 8.65
C GLU A 5 -4.44 -1.54 9.62
N ASN A 6 -5.53 -2.29 9.43
CA ASN A 6 -5.81 -3.47 10.22
C ASN A 6 -4.72 -4.53 10.03
N ASN A 7 -4.25 -4.71 8.81
CA ASN A 7 -3.20 -5.66 8.52
C ASN A 7 -1.84 -5.26 9.09
N LEU A 8 -1.54 -3.98 9.14
CA LEU A 8 -0.34 -3.49 9.81
C LEU A 8 -0.34 -3.85 11.29
N LYS A 9 -1.50 -3.82 11.94
CA LYS A 9 -1.65 -4.24 13.33
C LYS A 9 -1.49 -5.74 13.51
N ASN A 10 -1.82 -6.52 12.50
CA ASN A 10 -1.85 -7.97 12.56
C ASN A 10 -0.49 -8.62 12.27
N THR A 11 0.56 -7.83 12.11
CA THR A 11 1.93 -8.36 11.91
C THR A 11 2.50 -9.02 13.16
N GLY A 12 1.87 -8.82 14.33
CA GLY A 12 2.38 -9.29 15.61
C GLY A 12 3.48 -8.43 16.20
N GLU A 13 3.85 -7.36 15.52
CA GLU A 13 4.88 -6.42 15.96
C GLU A 13 4.26 -5.13 16.45
N GLN A 14 4.83 -4.56 17.50
CA GLN A 14 4.51 -3.20 17.91
C GLN A 14 5.38 -2.23 17.13
N VAL A 15 4.76 -1.46 16.26
CA VAL A 15 5.44 -0.48 15.43
C VAL A 15 5.13 0.92 15.92
N ASP A 16 6.16 1.68 16.25
CA ASP A 16 6.01 3.09 16.58
C ASP A 16 6.03 3.93 15.29
N LEU A 17 4.86 4.24 14.78
CA LEU A 17 4.71 5.00 13.55
C LEU A 17 5.08 6.48 13.72
N ASN A 18 5.28 6.95 14.96
CA ASN A 18 5.73 8.32 15.21
C ASN A 18 7.25 8.47 15.17
N LYS A 19 7.98 7.38 15.20
CA LYS A 19 9.44 7.36 15.40
C LYS A 19 10.20 8.23 14.41
N TYR A 20 9.74 8.30 13.16
CA TYR A 20 10.45 9.01 12.10
C TYR A 20 9.69 10.21 11.57
N VAL A 21 8.67 10.66 12.27
CA VAL A 21 7.86 11.81 11.85
C VAL A 21 8.37 13.07 12.53
N ASP A 22 8.70 14.08 11.73
CA ASP A 22 9.08 15.40 12.19
C ASP A 22 8.06 16.42 11.71
N GLY A 23 7.87 17.48 12.51
CA GLY A 23 7.09 18.59 12.02
C GLY A 23 6.34 19.31 13.13
N GLU A 24 5.91 20.51 12.77
CA GLU A 24 5.09 21.37 13.62
C GLU A 24 4.34 22.37 12.73
N GLY A 25 3.36 23.04 13.31
CA GLY A 25 2.64 24.10 12.59
C GLY A 25 1.86 23.63 11.38
N GLY A 26 1.45 22.37 11.37
CA GLY A 26 0.60 21.85 10.31
C GLY A 26 1.34 21.18 9.16
N ILE A 27 2.67 21.13 9.21
CA ILE A 27 3.47 20.44 8.20
C ILE A 27 4.27 19.33 8.88
N PHE A 28 4.11 18.11 8.41
CA PHE A 28 4.79 16.94 8.95
C PHE A 28 5.52 16.19 7.83
N SER A 29 6.67 15.63 8.17
CA SER A 29 7.50 14.91 7.22
C SER A 29 7.93 13.57 7.78
N VAL A 30 7.99 12.56 6.91
CA VAL A 30 8.65 11.30 7.22
C VAL A 30 9.74 11.09 6.17
N ARG A 31 10.98 10.86 6.63
CA ARG A 31 12.11 10.68 5.71
C ARG A 31 12.69 9.28 5.75
N GLN A 32 12.41 8.55 6.81
CA GLN A 32 12.82 7.18 6.96
C GLN A 32 11.58 6.36 7.30
N LEU A 33 11.27 5.39 6.45
CA LEU A 33 10.10 4.56 6.63
C LEU A 33 10.43 3.38 7.52
N GLU A 34 9.54 3.09 8.48
CA GLU A 34 9.64 1.88 9.26
C GLU A 34 9.27 0.69 8.39
N ASN A 35 10.18 -0.24 8.21
CA ASN A 35 9.92 -1.44 7.44
C ASN A 35 9.10 -2.40 8.26
N ILE A 36 7.91 -2.68 7.79
CA ILE A 36 7.03 -3.67 8.39
C ILE A 36 6.64 -4.69 7.35
N ARG A 37 6.58 -5.93 7.79
CA ARG A 37 6.10 -6.99 6.95
C ARG A 37 4.59 -6.83 6.81
N GLY A 38 4.14 -6.54 5.61
CA GLY A 38 2.73 -6.43 5.31
C GLY A 38 2.08 -7.80 5.15
N TRP A 39 0.80 -7.78 4.92
CA TRP A 39 0.05 -8.95 4.55
C TRP A 39 0.20 -9.23 3.04
N ASN A 40 -0.21 -10.42 2.63
CA ASN A 40 -0.37 -10.75 1.22
C ASN A 40 0.95 -10.67 0.42
N ASN A 41 2.07 -11.02 1.06
CA ASN A 41 3.41 -11.01 0.47
C ASN A 41 3.94 -9.62 0.07
N ILE A 42 3.28 -8.56 0.50
CA ILE A 42 3.73 -7.20 0.24
C ILE A 42 4.52 -6.72 1.46
N GLN A 43 5.68 -6.10 1.20
CA GLN A 43 6.44 -5.42 2.24
C GLN A 43 6.07 -3.94 2.22
N TYR A 44 5.80 -3.39 3.40
CA TYR A 44 5.43 -1.98 3.52
C TYR A 44 6.51 -1.20 4.25
N GLY A 45 6.85 -0.04 3.68
CA GLY A 45 7.47 1.02 4.43
C GLY A 45 6.35 1.95 4.92
N ALA A 46 6.13 2.00 6.23
CA ALA A 46 5.05 2.82 6.79
C ALA A 46 5.34 4.30 6.61
N GLY A 47 4.44 5.00 5.94
CA GLY A 47 4.55 6.43 5.67
C GLY A 47 3.66 7.26 6.59
N LEU A 48 2.68 7.93 6.01
CA LEU A 48 1.80 8.87 6.73
C LEU A 48 0.40 8.29 6.84
N SER A 49 -0.21 8.40 8.02
CA SER A 49 -1.56 7.90 8.26
C SER A 49 -2.20 8.59 9.46
N GLU A 50 -3.43 8.22 9.76
CA GLU A 50 -4.10 8.69 10.98
C GLU A 50 -3.28 8.40 12.23
N LYS A 51 -2.56 7.28 12.24
CA LYS A 51 -1.85 6.81 13.43
C LYS A 51 -0.66 7.66 13.82
N ASN A 52 -0.06 8.36 12.88
CA ASN A 52 1.11 9.20 13.18
C ASN A 52 0.88 10.69 12.98
N VAL A 53 0.07 11.10 12.03
CA VAL A 53 -0.18 12.52 11.76
C VAL A 53 -1.64 12.92 11.88
N GLY A 54 -2.51 12.00 12.27
CA GLY A 54 -3.93 12.29 12.45
C GLY A 54 -4.69 12.53 11.16
N SER A 55 -4.19 12.07 10.04
CA SER A 55 -4.89 12.19 8.77
C SER A 55 -6.22 11.47 8.83
N LYS A 56 -7.29 12.12 8.37
CA LYS A 56 -8.65 11.57 8.47
C LYS A 56 -9.08 10.80 7.24
N LYS A 57 -8.49 11.09 6.08
CA LYS A 57 -8.98 10.56 4.80
C LYS A 57 -7.92 9.91 3.94
N LEU A 58 -6.66 10.16 4.22
CA LEU A 58 -5.56 9.71 3.39
C LEU A 58 -4.52 8.97 4.21
N SER A 59 -3.92 7.97 3.58
CA SER A 59 -2.69 7.37 4.08
C SER A 59 -1.76 7.13 2.89
N MET A 60 -0.47 7.10 3.15
CA MET A 60 0.54 6.88 2.11
C MET A 60 1.62 5.97 2.65
N ASN A 61 1.91 4.91 1.93
CA ASN A 61 2.94 3.93 2.28
C ASN A 61 3.73 3.56 1.04
N LEU A 62 4.93 3.05 1.25
CA LEU A 62 5.71 2.43 0.18
C LEU A 62 5.50 0.93 0.23
N ALA A 63 5.05 0.34 -0.87
CA ALA A 63 4.84 -1.09 -0.97
C ALA A 63 5.87 -1.71 -1.91
N THR A 64 6.42 -2.84 -1.52
CA THR A 64 7.38 -3.57 -2.35
C THR A 64 6.92 -5.01 -2.50
N ILE A 65 6.82 -5.45 -3.76
CA ILE A 65 6.60 -6.86 -4.09
C ILE A 65 7.95 -7.41 -4.56
N PRO A 66 8.47 -8.45 -3.93
CA PRO A 66 9.76 -9.01 -4.32
C PRO A 66 9.79 -9.47 -5.79
N PRO A 67 10.95 -9.54 -6.42
CA PRO A 67 11.06 -10.07 -7.79
C PRO A 67 10.41 -11.46 -7.91
N GLY A 68 9.57 -11.62 -8.92
CA GLY A 68 8.81 -12.86 -9.11
C GLY A 68 7.69 -13.07 -8.09
N GLY A 69 7.50 -12.13 -7.19
CA GLY A 69 6.47 -12.25 -6.15
C GLY A 69 5.08 -11.89 -6.65
N VAL A 70 4.11 -12.23 -5.83
CA VAL A 70 2.69 -12.02 -6.12
C VAL A 70 2.02 -11.42 -4.89
N ALA A 71 1.29 -10.32 -5.10
CA ALA A 71 0.31 -9.86 -4.15
C ALA A 71 -0.99 -10.59 -4.46
N LEU A 72 -1.37 -11.53 -3.60
CA LEU A 72 -2.51 -12.43 -3.85
C LEU A 72 -3.83 -11.67 -4.00
N ALA A 73 -4.77 -12.30 -4.67
CA ALA A 73 -6.05 -11.68 -4.97
C ALA A 73 -6.75 -11.17 -3.71
N HIS A 74 -7.19 -9.93 -3.76
CA HIS A 74 -7.88 -9.28 -2.64
C HIS A 74 -8.76 -8.13 -3.15
N ILE A 75 -9.56 -7.60 -2.25
CA ILE A 75 -10.36 -6.40 -2.49
C ILE A 75 -10.09 -5.37 -1.39
N HIS A 76 -10.32 -4.12 -1.71
CA HIS A 76 -10.34 -3.04 -0.72
C HIS A 76 -11.79 -2.67 -0.45
N VAL A 77 -12.19 -2.69 0.81
CA VAL A 77 -13.57 -2.40 1.21
C VAL A 77 -13.64 -0.95 1.70
N ASP A 78 -14.58 -0.20 1.15
CA ASP A 78 -14.90 1.17 1.59
C ASP A 78 -13.79 2.21 1.42
N PHE A 79 -12.77 1.94 0.59
CA PHE A 79 -11.77 2.95 0.30
C PHE A 79 -11.20 2.79 -1.11
N GLU A 80 -10.70 3.89 -1.61
CA GLU A 80 -10.04 3.98 -2.91
C GLU A 80 -8.54 3.85 -2.74
N VAL A 81 -7.87 3.35 -3.77
CA VAL A 81 -6.40 3.28 -3.79
C VAL A 81 -5.88 3.93 -5.05
N MET A 82 -4.88 4.77 -4.89
CA MET A 82 -4.08 5.27 -6.00
C MET A 82 -2.64 4.85 -5.81
N ILE A 83 -2.03 4.40 -6.87
CA ILE A 83 -0.66 3.89 -6.87
C ILE A 83 0.14 4.65 -7.90
N TYR A 84 1.35 5.07 -7.53
CA TYR A 84 2.35 5.51 -8.48
C TYR A 84 3.46 4.46 -8.48
N LEU A 85 3.70 3.82 -9.63
CA LEU A 85 4.71 2.78 -9.75
C LEU A 85 6.09 3.41 -9.90
N LEU A 86 6.94 3.23 -8.90
CA LEU A 86 8.27 3.85 -8.88
C LEU A 86 9.30 3.07 -9.69
N GLN A 87 9.26 1.74 -9.62
CA GLN A 87 10.24 0.88 -10.27
C GLN A 87 9.58 -0.40 -10.76
N GLY A 88 10.12 -0.95 -11.84
CA GLY A 88 9.76 -2.25 -12.34
C GLY A 88 8.52 -2.26 -13.20
N SER A 89 8.04 -3.46 -13.46
CA SER A 89 6.82 -3.73 -14.22
C SER A 89 5.97 -4.72 -13.47
N VAL A 90 4.68 -4.51 -13.46
CA VAL A 90 3.73 -5.43 -12.82
C VAL A 90 2.62 -5.78 -13.79
N ARG A 91 2.09 -6.99 -13.65
CA ARG A 91 0.85 -7.37 -14.30
C ARG A 91 -0.25 -7.38 -13.25
N HIS A 92 -1.25 -6.54 -13.45
CA HIS A 92 -2.48 -6.58 -12.68
C HIS A 92 -3.49 -7.49 -13.35
N GLU A 93 -3.98 -8.46 -12.61
CA GLU A 93 -5.15 -9.22 -13.00
C GLU A 93 -6.32 -8.76 -12.14
N TYR A 94 -7.45 -8.45 -12.74
CA TYR A 94 -8.50 -7.75 -12.03
C TYR A 94 -9.89 -8.09 -12.56
N GLY A 95 -10.90 -7.61 -11.83
CA GLY A 95 -12.28 -7.83 -12.15
C GLY A 95 -12.78 -9.19 -11.67
N PRO A 96 -14.02 -9.57 -12.02
CA PRO A 96 -14.60 -10.83 -11.59
C PRO A 96 -13.72 -12.03 -11.97
N GLY A 97 -13.28 -12.80 -10.95
CA GLY A 97 -12.38 -13.92 -11.13
C GLY A 97 -10.97 -13.53 -11.57
N CYS A 98 -10.60 -12.25 -11.48
CA CYS A 98 -9.31 -11.73 -11.92
C CYS A 98 -8.97 -12.11 -13.36
N LYS A 99 -9.94 -12.05 -14.24
CA LYS A 99 -9.80 -12.53 -15.63
C LYS A 99 -9.29 -11.48 -16.59
N LYS A 100 -9.35 -10.20 -16.23
CA LYS A 100 -8.83 -9.11 -17.04
C LYS A 100 -7.39 -8.85 -16.63
N SER A 101 -6.57 -8.38 -17.54
CA SER A 101 -5.14 -8.18 -17.30
C SER A 101 -4.66 -6.89 -17.93
N VAL A 102 -3.78 -6.19 -17.23
CA VAL A 102 -3.10 -5.01 -17.73
C VAL A 102 -1.68 -4.97 -17.17
N ILE A 103 -0.74 -4.50 -17.97
CA ILE A 103 0.64 -4.31 -17.54
C ILE A 103 0.86 -2.84 -17.23
N HIS A 104 1.41 -2.58 -16.07
CA HIS A 104 1.84 -1.24 -15.67
C HIS A 104 3.35 -1.20 -15.53
N GLU A 105 3.93 -0.06 -15.87
CA GLU A 105 5.36 0.17 -15.83
C GLU A 105 5.70 1.37 -14.96
N ALA A 106 6.95 1.51 -14.58
CA ALA A 106 7.43 2.65 -13.81
C ALA A 106 6.98 3.96 -14.45
N GLY A 107 6.41 4.84 -13.63
CA GLY A 107 5.84 6.11 -14.08
C GLY A 107 4.32 6.08 -14.26
N ASP A 108 3.71 4.91 -14.29
CA ASP A 108 2.26 4.83 -14.43
C ASP A 108 1.56 5.18 -13.12
N MET A 109 0.41 5.79 -13.24
CA MET A 109 -0.51 6.05 -12.14
C MET A 109 -1.72 5.13 -12.29
N ILE A 110 -2.11 4.51 -11.18
CA ILE A 110 -3.13 3.46 -11.18
C ILE A 110 -4.20 3.83 -10.16
N PHE A 111 -5.46 3.69 -10.55
CA PHE A 111 -6.59 3.88 -9.65
C PHE A 111 -7.34 2.57 -9.49
N ILE A 112 -7.60 2.17 -8.27
CA ILE A 112 -8.36 0.97 -7.95
C ILE A 112 -9.60 1.38 -7.16
N GLU A 113 -10.77 1.11 -7.74
CA GLU A 113 -12.04 1.36 -7.07
C GLU A 113 -12.27 0.39 -5.90
N PRO A 114 -13.05 0.79 -4.88
CA PRO A 114 -13.42 -0.13 -3.81
C PRO A 114 -14.13 -1.36 -4.37
N GLY A 115 -13.86 -2.52 -3.78
CA GLY A 115 -14.56 -3.76 -4.13
C GLY A 115 -14.10 -4.46 -5.39
N ILE A 116 -13.10 -3.94 -6.08
CA ILE A 116 -12.60 -4.59 -7.30
C ILE A 116 -11.56 -5.65 -6.92
N PRO A 117 -11.81 -6.93 -7.23
CA PRO A 117 -10.82 -7.98 -7.03
C PRO A 117 -9.60 -7.72 -7.91
N HIS A 118 -8.42 -7.85 -7.34
CA HIS A 118 -7.19 -7.68 -8.10
C HIS A 118 -6.04 -8.48 -7.49
N GLU A 119 -5.11 -8.84 -8.34
CA GLU A 119 -3.92 -9.60 -8.01
C GLU A 119 -2.77 -9.00 -8.80
N VAL A 120 -1.60 -8.90 -8.18
CA VAL A 120 -0.46 -8.20 -8.77
C VAL A 120 0.74 -9.12 -8.83
N PHE A 121 1.31 -9.25 -10.01
CA PHE A 121 2.49 -10.05 -10.26
C PHE A 121 3.67 -9.12 -10.57
N ASN A 122 4.76 -9.26 -9.83
CA ASN A 122 6.00 -8.57 -10.18
C ASN A 122 6.69 -9.33 -11.31
N MET A 123 6.84 -8.67 -12.41
CA MET A 123 7.41 -9.26 -13.61
C MET A 123 8.93 -9.18 -13.64
#